data_d7dcee518d87337839ed598f20f40a80
#
_entry.id   d7dcee518d87337839ed598f20f40a80
#
_cell.length_a   1.000
_cell.length_b   1.000
_cell.length_c   1.000
_cell.angle_alpha   90.00
_cell.angle_beta   90.00
_cell.angle_gamma   90.00
#
_symmetry.space_group_name_H-M   'P 1'
#
loop_
_entity.id
_entity.type
_entity.pdbx_description
1 polymer ?
#
loop_
_entity_poly.entity_id
_entity_poly.type
_entity_poly.pdbx_seq_one_letter_code
_entity_poly.pdbx_strand_id
1 'polypeptide(L)'
;MILNILRNFFKKSNYLVIIKNLLKRFEKDNHESSIKWAKKQTNQTIDELMQKIDFKLYLKSKKECKILRNDAEKILSNINENLSGGAAFELLYFLTKKRKPKIIVETGVAAGWSTLAFLRASKYNKNVEIFSSDFPLFRN
;
A
#
# COMPACT_ATOMS: atom_id res chain seq x y z
N MET A 1 26.06 4.78 16.78
CA MET A 1 24.87 5.21 16.02
C MET A 1 24.62 6.72 16.13
N ILE A 2 24.52 7.30 17.33
CA ILE A 2 24.25 8.73 17.59
C ILE A 2 25.33 9.65 16.99
N LEU A 3 26.60 9.32 17.06
CA LEU A 3 27.71 10.09 16.47
C LEU A 3 27.62 10.22 14.95
N ASN A 4 27.13 9.19 14.25
CA ASN A 4 26.96 9.25 12.80
C ASN A 4 25.74 10.11 12.40
N ILE A 5 24.72 10.16 13.22
CA ILE A 5 23.56 11.05 13.04
C ILE A 5 23.99 12.50 13.21
N LEU A 6 24.73 12.82 14.27
CA LEU A 6 25.28 14.16 14.53
C LEU A 6 26.24 14.61 13.42
N ARG A 7 27.13 13.72 12.96
CA ARG A 7 28.07 14.04 11.86
C ARG A 7 27.34 14.34 10.54
N ASN A 8 26.24 13.64 10.25
CA ASN A 8 25.43 13.90 9.07
C ASN A 8 24.58 15.16 9.19
N PHE A 9 24.18 15.53 10.41
CA PHE A 9 23.46 16.77 10.69
C PHE A 9 24.30 18.01 10.37
N PHE A 10 25.60 17.98 10.66
CA PHE A 10 26.52 19.10 10.43
C PHE A 10 27.12 19.18 9.02
N LYS A 11 26.76 18.28 8.10
CA LYS A 11 27.19 18.39 6.70
C LYS A 11 26.43 19.53 6.00
N LYS A 12 27.17 20.51 5.44
CA LYS A 12 26.57 21.64 4.69
C LYS A 12 25.60 21.19 3.61
N SER A 13 25.86 20.07 2.94
CA SER A 13 24.97 19.48 1.92
C SER A 13 23.58 19.10 2.45
N ASN A 14 23.43 18.87 3.75
CA ASN A 14 22.18 18.44 4.36
C ASN A 14 21.33 19.59 4.92
N TYR A 15 21.90 20.81 5.01
CA TYR A 15 21.19 21.95 5.61
C TYR A 15 19.89 22.29 4.89
N LEU A 16 19.87 22.27 3.57
CA LEU A 16 18.66 22.53 2.78
C LEU A 16 17.57 21.48 3.05
N VAL A 17 17.96 20.22 3.23
CA VAL A 17 17.02 19.14 3.55
C VAL A 17 16.48 19.29 4.97
N ILE A 18 17.35 19.63 5.93
CA ILE A 18 16.97 19.87 7.32
C ILE A 18 16.02 21.06 7.43
N ILE A 19 16.35 22.18 6.78
CA ILE A 19 15.49 23.37 6.76
C ILE A 19 14.14 23.07 6.11
N LYS A 20 14.11 22.40 4.97
CA LYS A 20 12.85 21.97 4.33
C LYS A 20 12.00 21.08 5.22
N ASN A 21 12.61 20.13 5.95
CA ASN A 21 11.89 19.24 6.85
C ASN A 21 11.39 19.97 8.11
N LEU A 22 12.12 20.97 8.60
CA LEU A 22 11.67 21.84 9.68
C LEU A 22 10.50 22.73 9.22
N LEU A 23 10.60 23.35 8.05
CA LEU A 23 9.53 24.18 7.50
C LEU A 23 8.25 23.36 7.27
N LYS A 24 8.35 22.12 6.78
CA LYS A 24 7.20 21.22 6.65
C LYS A 24 6.47 20.94 7.95
N ARG A 25 7.14 20.97 9.12
CA ARG A 25 6.49 20.82 10.42
C ARG A 25 5.64 22.02 10.83
N PHE A 26 5.90 23.19 10.23
CA PHE A 26 5.11 24.40 10.46
C PHE A 26 4.03 24.62 9.39
N GLU A 27 4.09 23.88 8.26
CA GLU A 27 2.99 23.85 7.31
C GLU A 27 1.80 23.13 7.98
N LYS A 28 0.74 23.87 8.24
CA LYS A 28 -0.54 23.28 8.65
C LYS A 28 -1.00 22.37 7.52
N ASP A 29 -1.03 21.08 7.79
CA ASP A 29 -1.50 20.07 6.85
C ASP A 29 -2.97 20.38 6.52
N ASN A 30 -3.20 21.01 5.37
CA ASN A 30 -4.54 21.34 4.94
C ASN A 30 -5.14 20.10 4.26
N HIS A 31 -5.53 19.14 5.09
CA HIS A 31 -6.09 17.86 4.67
C HIS A 31 -7.26 18.03 3.70
N GLU A 32 -8.12 19.03 3.93
CA GLU A 32 -9.25 19.32 3.03
C GLU A 32 -8.80 19.76 1.63
N SER A 33 -7.78 20.61 1.54
CA SER A 33 -7.26 21.04 0.23
C SER A 33 -6.59 19.90 -0.52
N SER A 34 -5.87 19.03 0.18
CA SER A 34 -5.25 17.82 -0.39
C SER A 34 -6.30 16.86 -0.94
N ILE A 35 -7.38 16.61 -0.20
CA ILE A 35 -8.52 15.79 -0.66
C ILE A 35 -9.20 16.44 -1.87
N LYS A 36 -9.42 17.74 -1.83
CA LYS A 36 -10.06 18.49 -2.93
C LYS A 36 -9.22 18.44 -4.20
N TRP A 37 -7.91 18.59 -4.07
CA TRP A 37 -6.96 18.42 -5.16
C TRP A 37 -6.98 17.00 -5.72
N ALA A 38 -6.87 15.98 -4.86
CA ALA A 38 -6.91 14.58 -5.27
C ALA A 38 -8.20 14.24 -6.02
N LYS A 39 -9.36 14.65 -5.51
CA LYS A 39 -10.66 14.47 -6.18
C LYS A 39 -10.70 15.13 -7.55
N LYS A 40 -10.10 16.32 -7.71
CA LYS A 40 -10.03 17.01 -9.01
C LYS A 40 -9.14 16.28 -10.02
N GLN A 41 -8.10 15.56 -9.55
CA GLN A 41 -7.21 14.78 -10.40
C GLN A 41 -7.77 13.39 -10.73
N THR A 42 -8.74 12.91 -9.95
CA THR A 42 -9.30 11.57 -10.14
C THR A 42 -10.41 11.61 -11.17
N ASN A 43 -10.15 11.09 -12.37
CA ASN A 43 -11.10 11.09 -13.48
C ASN A 43 -11.96 9.84 -13.56
N GLN A 44 -11.64 8.79 -12.80
CA GLN A 44 -12.32 7.51 -12.83
C GLN A 44 -12.15 6.72 -11.54
N THR A 45 -13.11 5.85 -11.28
CA THR A 45 -13.04 4.91 -10.16
C THR A 45 -12.11 3.74 -10.44
N ILE A 46 -11.69 3.02 -9.39
CA ILE A 46 -10.89 1.79 -9.52
C ILE A 46 -11.65 0.75 -10.37
N ASP A 47 -12.96 0.64 -10.18
CA ASP A 47 -13.80 -0.30 -10.92
C ASP A 47 -13.85 0.03 -12.40
N GLU A 48 -14.05 1.30 -12.77
CA GLU A 48 -14.02 1.73 -14.18
C GLU A 48 -12.65 1.48 -14.82
N LEU A 49 -11.56 1.72 -14.07
CA LEU A 49 -10.21 1.44 -14.54
C LEU A 49 -10.02 -0.05 -14.84
N MET A 50 -10.38 -0.93 -13.91
CA MET A 50 -10.24 -2.37 -14.07
C MET A 50 -11.11 -2.91 -15.24
N GLN A 51 -12.34 -2.39 -15.38
CA GLN A 51 -13.23 -2.75 -16.48
C GLN A 51 -12.65 -2.36 -17.85
N LYS A 52 -12.07 -1.16 -17.97
CA LYS A 52 -11.42 -0.71 -19.21
C LYS A 52 -10.20 -1.54 -19.57
N ILE A 53 -9.44 -2.01 -18.57
CA ILE A 53 -8.24 -2.82 -18.82
C ILE A 53 -8.62 -4.24 -19.27
N ASP A 54 -9.54 -4.89 -18.55
CA ASP A 54 -9.98 -6.26 -18.87
C ASP A 54 -11.29 -6.59 -18.13
N PHE A 55 -12.41 -6.42 -18.81
CA PHE A 55 -13.74 -6.61 -18.23
C PHE A 55 -13.97 -8.05 -17.71
N LYS A 56 -13.52 -9.05 -18.47
CA LYS A 56 -13.69 -10.47 -18.08
C LYS A 56 -12.89 -10.79 -16.82
N LEU A 57 -11.66 -10.34 -16.76
CA LEU A 57 -10.81 -10.51 -15.57
C LEU A 57 -11.34 -9.70 -14.39
N TYR A 58 -11.88 -8.49 -14.63
CA TYR A 58 -12.52 -7.67 -13.59
C TYR A 58 -13.65 -8.44 -12.90
N LEU A 59 -14.63 -8.97 -13.65
CA LEU A 59 -15.75 -9.72 -13.07
C LEU A 59 -15.29 -10.93 -12.25
N LYS A 60 -14.29 -11.65 -12.75
CA LYS A 60 -13.69 -12.78 -12.03
C LYS A 60 -13.00 -12.32 -10.74
N SER A 61 -12.21 -11.27 -10.82
CA SER A 61 -11.46 -10.72 -9.66
C SER A 61 -12.42 -10.22 -8.57
N LYS A 62 -13.51 -9.54 -8.94
CA LYS A 62 -14.53 -9.07 -7.97
C LYS A 62 -15.12 -10.23 -7.17
N LYS A 63 -15.49 -11.32 -7.83
CA LYS A 63 -16.04 -12.52 -7.15
C LYS A 63 -15.01 -13.15 -6.22
N GLU A 64 -13.79 -13.35 -6.69
CA GLU A 64 -12.73 -13.96 -5.90
C GLU A 64 -12.33 -13.07 -4.71
N CYS A 65 -12.19 -11.76 -4.92
CA CYS A 65 -11.85 -10.80 -3.86
C CYS A 65 -12.93 -10.70 -2.79
N LYS A 66 -14.22 -10.80 -3.14
CA LYS A 66 -15.31 -10.80 -2.16
C LYS A 66 -15.18 -11.97 -1.18
N ILE A 67 -14.88 -13.17 -1.68
CA ILE A 67 -14.67 -14.36 -0.84
C ILE A 67 -13.46 -14.18 0.05
N LEU A 68 -12.32 -13.77 -0.54
CA LEU A 68 -11.06 -13.57 0.19
C LEU A 68 -11.20 -12.52 1.29
N ARG A 69 -11.93 -11.43 1.02
CA ARG A 69 -12.18 -10.37 1.99
C ARG A 69 -13.00 -10.89 3.16
N ASN A 70 -14.11 -11.59 2.89
CA ASN A 70 -14.95 -12.16 3.94
C ASN A 70 -14.17 -13.14 4.84
N ASP A 71 -13.33 -13.98 4.26
CA ASP A 71 -12.50 -14.93 5.02
C ASP A 71 -11.44 -14.20 5.87
N ALA A 72 -10.78 -13.18 5.31
CA ALA A 72 -9.80 -12.38 6.04
C ALA A 72 -10.45 -11.56 7.17
N GLU A 73 -11.61 -10.96 6.93
CA GLU A 73 -12.35 -10.19 7.94
C GLU A 73 -12.78 -11.05 9.13
N LYS A 74 -13.17 -12.32 8.90
CA LYS A 74 -13.45 -13.28 9.99
C LYS A 74 -12.23 -13.53 10.87
N ILE A 75 -11.03 -13.60 10.27
CA ILE A 75 -9.79 -13.79 11.02
C ILE A 75 -9.46 -12.52 11.80
N LEU A 76 -9.54 -11.37 11.14
CA LEU A 76 -9.22 -10.08 11.73
C LEU A 76 -10.19 -9.66 12.85
N SER A 77 -11.47 -10.09 12.79
CA SER A 77 -12.45 -9.80 13.85
C SER A 77 -12.09 -10.41 15.22
N ASN A 78 -11.19 -11.38 15.24
CA ASN A 78 -10.67 -11.98 16.49
C ASN A 78 -9.47 -11.19 17.06
N ILE A 79 -9.03 -10.14 16.39
CA ILE A 79 -7.90 -9.32 16.81
C ILE A 79 -8.44 -8.01 17.37
N ASN A 80 -8.08 -7.68 18.61
CA ASN A 80 -8.54 -6.45 19.29
C ASN A 80 -7.81 -5.18 18.85
N GLU A 81 -6.89 -5.26 17.89
CA GLU A 81 -6.11 -4.14 17.39
C GLU A 81 -6.66 -3.64 16.06
N ASN A 82 -6.75 -2.31 15.88
CA ASN A 82 -7.10 -1.71 14.60
C ASN A 82 -5.86 -1.68 13.69
N LEU A 83 -5.73 -2.70 12.86
CA LEU A 83 -4.62 -2.83 11.91
C LEU A 83 -4.85 -2.08 10.59
N SER A 84 -5.84 -1.20 10.53
CA SER A 84 -6.29 -0.47 9.33
C SER A 84 -6.71 -1.34 8.13
N GLY A 85 -7.43 -0.76 7.18
CA GLY A 85 -8.09 -1.53 6.12
C GLY A 85 -7.33 -1.64 4.81
N GLY A 86 -7.63 -2.67 4.05
CA GLY A 86 -7.02 -3.03 2.79
C GLY A 86 -7.38 -2.12 1.62
N ALA A 87 -6.91 -0.88 1.63
CA ALA A 87 -7.06 0.03 0.50
C ALA A 87 -6.51 -0.62 -0.77
N ALA A 88 -7.24 -0.46 -1.88
CA ALA A 88 -6.86 -0.98 -3.19
C ALA A 88 -6.63 -2.51 -3.30
N PHE A 89 -7.08 -3.32 -2.33
CA PHE A 89 -6.94 -4.78 -2.33
C PHE A 89 -7.36 -5.41 -3.67
N GLU A 90 -8.53 -5.05 -4.18
CA GLU A 90 -9.07 -5.59 -5.43
C GLU A 90 -8.25 -5.19 -6.65
N LEU A 91 -7.76 -3.96 -6.68
CA LEU A 91 -6.87 -3.47 -7.75
C LEU A 91 -5.54 -4.21 -7.76
N LEU A 92 -4.91 -4.39 -6.59
CA LEU A 92 -3.66 -5.12 -6.47
C LEU A 92 -3.81 -6.57 -6.92
N TYR A 93 -4.89 -7.22 -6.51
CA TYR A 93 -5.23 -8.57 -6.94
C TYR A 93 -5.41 -8.67 -8.46
N PHE A 94 -6.22 -7.78 -9.04
CA PHE A 94 -6.49 -7.72 -10.48
C PHE A 94 -5.20 -7.46 -11.29
N LEU A 95 -4.41 -6.46 -10.90
CA LEU A 95 -3.17 -6.13 -11.60
C LEU A 95 -2.14 -7.27 -11.54
N THR A 96 -2.03 -7.93 -10.39
CA THR A 96 -1.14 -9.09 -10.24
C THR A 96 -1.54 -10.23 -11.16
N LYS A 97 -2.83 -10.53 -11.25
CA LYS A 97 -3.35 -11.53 -12.21
C LYS A 97 -3.14 -11.13 -13.66
N LYS A 98 -3.35 -9.86 -13.98
CA LYS A 98 -3.21 -9.34 -15.35
C LYS A 98 -1.76 -9.31 -15.80
N ARG A 99 -0.86 -8.82 -14.95
CA ARG A 99 0.55 -8.58 -15.29
C ARG A 99 1.43 -9.80 -15.11
N LYS A 100 1.07 -10.73 -14.22
CA LYS A 100 1.86 -11.91 -13.86
C LYS A 100 3.33 -11.56 -13.60
N PRO A 101 3.61 -10.64 -12.66
CA PRO A 101 4.96 -10.17 -12.40
C PRO A 101 5.86 -11.33 -11.96
N LYS A 102 7.16 -11.23 -12.24
CA LYS A 102 8.17 -12.16 -11.71
C LYS A 102 8.61 -11.77 -10.31
N ILE A 103 8.64 -10.47 -10.01
CA ILE A 103 9.07 -9.92 -8.73
C ILE A 103 8.02 -8.93 -8.27
N ILE A 104 7.65 -9.04 -6.99
CA ILE A 104 6.80 -8.08 -6.27
C ILE A 104 7.58 -7.62 -5.05
N VAL A 105 7.69 -6.30 -4.87
CA VAL A 105 8.29 -5.70 -3.68
C VAL A 105 7.23 -4.90 -2.94
N GLU A 106 7.07 -5.18 -1.66
CA GLU A 106 6.10 -4.55 -0.78
C GLU A 106 6.82 -3.91 0.41
N THR A 107 6.44 -2.68 0.72
CA THR A 107 6.90 -1.97 1.93
C THR A 107 5.68 -1.55 2.75
N GLY A 108 5.69 -1.91 4.04
CA GLY A 108 4.54 -1.67 4.92
C GLY A 108 3.45 -2.73 4.77
N VAL A 109 3.56 -3.80 5.53
CA VAL A 109 2.64 -4.95 5.46
C VAL A 109 1.38 -4.73 6.28
N ALA A 110 1.49 -4.12 7.47
CA ALA A 110 0.40 -3.88 8.43
C ALA A 110 -0.48 -5.13 8.64
N ALA A 111 -1.78 -5.06 8.31
CA ALA A 111 -2.71 -6.19 8.40
C ALA A 111 -2.51 -7.26 7.30
N GLY A 112 -1.58 -7.06 6.37
CA GLY A 112 -1.27 -8.03 5.30
C GLY A 112 -2.26 -8.07 4.14
N TRP A 113 -3.12 -7.06 3.97
CA TRP A 113 -4.11 -7.03 2.89
C TRP A 113 -3.47 -7.06 1.50
N SER A 114 -2.43 -6.26 1.27
CA SER A 114 -1.68 -6.24 0.01
C SER A 114 -0.93 -7.54 -0.21
N THR A 115 -0.28 -8.08 0.82
CA THR A 115 0.39 -9.39 0.78
C THR A 115 -0.60 -10.50 0.41
N LEU A 116 -1.79 -10.50 1.03
CA LEU A 116 -2.86 -11.46 0.70
C LEU A 116 -3.27 -11.36 -0.77
N ALA A 117 -3.43 -10.12 -1.29
CA ALA A 117 -3.75 -9.91 -2.70
C ALA A 117 -2.69 -10.52 -3.62
N PHE A 118 -1.41 -10.24 -3.35
CA PHE A 118 -0.30 -10.75 -4.15
C PHE A 118 -0.20 -12.28 -4.11
N LEU A 119 -0.22 -12.88 -2.92
CA LEU A 119 -0.11 -14.33 -2.75
C LEU A 119 -1.27 -15.06 -3.43
N ARG A 120 -2.50 -14.59 -3.24
CA ARG A 120 -3.69 -15.24 -3.82
C ARG A 120 -3.79 -15.04 -5.31
N ALA A 121 -3.45 -13.87 -5.83
CA ALA A 121 -3.41 -13.61 -7.27
C ALA A 121 -2.32 -14.43 -7.98
N SER A 122 -1.21 -14.69 -7.30
CA SER A 122 -0.05 -15.42 -7.83
C SER A 122 -0.13 -16.94 -7.62
N LYS A 123 -1.19 -17.46 -7.00
CA LYS A 123 -1.31 -18.89 -6.62
C LYS A 123 -0.89 -19.88 -7.70
N TYR A 124 -1.14 -19.56 -8.96
CA TYR A 124 -0.82 -20.42 -10.11
C TYR A 124 0.39 -19.91 -10.92
N ASN A 125 1.07 -18.88 -10.45
CA ASN A 125 2.30 -18.36 -11.04
C ASN A 125 3.50 -18.86 -10.24
N LYS A 126 4.08 -19.98 -10.65
CA LYS A 126 5.20 -20.63 -9.94
C LYS A 126 6.53 -19.82 -9.98
N ASN A 127 6.59 -18.80 -10.82
CA ASN A 127 7.81 -18.02 -11.05
C ASN A 127 7.74 -16.62 -10.45
N VAL A 128 6.92 -16.41 -9.42
CA VAL A 128 6.83 -15.13 -8.72
C VAL A 128 7.61 -15.20 -7.40
N GLU A 129 8.42 -14.19 -7.17
CA GLU A 129 9.08 -13.92 -5.90
C GLU A 129 8.43 -12.69 -5.26
N ILE A 130 8.07 -12.79 -3.98
CA ILE A 130 7.44 -11.69 -3.24
C ILE A 130 8.33 -11.33 -2.07
N PHE A 131 8.82 -10.10 -2.05
CA PHE A 131 9.64 -9.52 -0.99
C PHE A 131 8.80 -8.51 -0.23
N SER A 132 8.46 -8.82 1.02
CA SER A 132 7.68 -7.95 1.89
C SER A 132 8.53 -7.49 3.06
N SER A 133 8.49 -6.19 3.36
CA SER A 133 9.21 -5.56 4.46
C SER A 133 8.26 -4.69 5.26
N ASP A 134 8.36 -4.77 6.58
CA ASP A 134 7.61 -3.91 7.49
C ASP A 134 8.53 -3.31 8.55
N PHE A 135 8.11 -2.20 9.15
CA PHE A 135 8.81 -1.66 10.30
C PHE A 135 8.57 -2.57 11.51
N PRO A 136 9.62 -2.86 12.29
CA PRO A 136 9.41 -3.56 13.55
C PRO A 136 8.50 -2.71 14.43
N LEU A 137 7.32 -3.23 14.77
CA LEU A 137 6.48 -2.65 15.80
C LEU A 137 7.24 -2.81 17.13
N PHE A 138 7.79 -1.72 17.65
CA PHE A 138 8.26 -1.70 19.01
C PHE A 138 7.03 -1.80 19.93
N ARG A 139 6.72 -3.03 20.33
CA ARG A 139 5.76 -3.26 21.42
C ARG A 139 6.46 -2.86 22.72
N ASN A 140 5.98 -1.78 23.32
CA ASN A 140 6.30 -1.44 24.70
C ASN A 140 5.66 -2.44 25.65
#